data_dab70898aa65bf02731414dc3aa9f83c
#
_entry.id   dab70898aa65bf02731414dc3aa9f83c
#
_cell.length_a   1.000
_cell.length_b   1.000
_cell.length_c   1.000
_cell.angle_alpha   90.00
_cell.angle_beta   90.00
_cell.angle_gamma   90.00
#
_symmetry.space_group_name_H-M   'P 1'
#
loop_
_entity.id
_entity.type
_entity.pdbx_description
1 polymer ?
#
loop_
_entity_poly.entity_id
_entity_poly.type
_entity_poly.pdbx_seq_one_letter_code
_entity_poly.pdbx_strand_id
1 'polypeptide(L)'
;MSKSKKNVVDPDDIIDQYGADTARWFVMSDSPPERDVEWTASGAEAAWKHLQRVWRLTVEITKDSSSDASKDIELEKAKNIAIDAVTNGVEGFAFNK
;
A
#
# COMPACT_ATOMS: atom_id res chain seq x y z
N MET A 1 13.31 -8.90 -14.72
CA MET A 1 12.49 -7.79 -15.25
C MET A 1 12.96 -7.43 -16.64
N SER A 2 12.04 -7.40 -17.57
CA SER A 2 12.37 -7.08 -18.97
C SER A 2 12.35 -5.57 -19.19
N LYS A 3 13.43 -5.03 -19.74
CA LYS A 3 13.52 -3.61 -20.12
C LYS A 3 13.17 -3.35 -21.58
N SER A 4 12.72 -4.39 -22.30
CA SER A 4 12.38 -4.27 -23.71
C SER A 4 11.03 -3.59 -23.96
N LYS A 5 10.16 -3.52 -22.95
CA LYS A 5 8.86 -2.86 -23.08
C LYS A 5 8.98 -1.39 -22.68
N LYS A 6 8.44 -0.49 -23.51
CA LYS A 6 8.53 0.96 -23.31
C LYS A 6 7.81 1.45 -22.05
N ASN A 7 6.85 0.69 -21.53
CA ASN A 7 6.08 1.06 -20.34
C ASN A 7 6.66 0.53 -19.04
N VAL A 8 7.82 -0.13 -19.11
CA VAL A 8 8.52 -0.63 -17.91
C VAL A 8 9.49 0.45 -17.42
N VAL A 9 9.39 0.77 -16.13
CA VAL A 9 10.20 1.80 -15.48
C VAL A 9 11.28 1.13 -14.65
N ASP A 10 12.47 1.73 -14.60
CA ASP A 10 13.57 1.24 -13.78
C ASP A 10 13.21 1.44 -12.29
N PRO A 11 13.41 0.41 -11.43
CA PRO A 11 13.17 0.57 -10.00
C PRO A 11 13.93 1.73 -9.35
N ASP A 12 15.14 2.02 -9.80
CA ASP A 12 15.92 3.15 -9.28
C ASP A 12 15.22 4.47 -9.53
N ASP A 13 14.60 4.63 -10.71
CA ASP A 13 13.84 5.84 -11.04
C ASP A 13 12.64 6.00 -10.12
N ILE A 14 11.96 4.90 -9.79
CA ILE A 14 10.81 4.91 -8.88
C ILE A 14 11.26 5.31 -7.47
N ILE A 15 12.37 4.78 -7.01
CA ILE A 15 12.91 5.11 -5.70
C ILE A 15 13.31 6.59 -5.63
N ASP A 16 13.95 7.10 -6.67
CA ASP A 16 14.36 8.51 -6.73
C ASP A 16 13.15 9.45 -6.77
N GLN A 17 12.11 9.09 -7.51
CA GLN A 17 10.95 9.96 -7.72
C GLN A 17 9.92 9.86 -6.60
N TYR A 18 9.66 8.67 -6.09
CA TYR A 18 8.57 8.42 -5.14
C TYR A 18 9.03 7.91 -3.78
N GLY A 19 10.28 7.49 -3.65
CA GLY A 19 10.82 6.96 -2.40
C GLY A 19 10.80 5.45 -2.32
N ALA A 20 11.65 4.91 -1.43
CA ALA A 20 11.82 3.48 -1.26
C ALA A 20 10.56 2.78 -0.74
N ASP A 21 9.81 3.44 0.13
CA ASP A 21 8.59 2.86 0.70
C ASP A 21 7.51 2.65 -0.36
N THR A 22 7.42 3.56 -1.34
CA THR A 22 6.52 3.42 -2.47
C THR A 22 6.87 2.17 -3.29
N ALA A 23 8.16 1.96 -3.55
CA ALA A 23 8.63 0.78 -4.27
C ALA A 23 8.29 -0.50 -3.50
N ARG A 24 8.53 -0.51 -2.20
CA ARG A 24 8.21 -1.67 -1.35
C ARG A 24 6.72 -1.97 -1.36
N TRP A 25 5.91 -0.95 -1.19
CA TRP A 25 4.45 -1.10 -1.19
C TRP A 25 3.96 -1.63 -2.53
N PHE A 26 4.47 -1.08 -3.62
CA PHE A 26 4.10 -1.52 -4.97
C PHE A 26 4.40 -3.01 -5.17
N VAL A 27 5.62 -3.44 -4.81
CA VAL A 27 6.02 -4.84 -4.99
C VAL A 27 5.09 -5.79 -4.24
N MET A 28 4.74 -5.44 -3.00
CA MET A 28 3.92 -6.32 -2.16
C MET A 28 2.45 -6.31 -2.55
N SER A 29 1.96 -5.19 -3.09
CA SER A 29 0.53 -5.02 -3.34
C SER A 29 0.10 -5.33 -4.78
N ASP A 30 1.02 -5.33 -5.72
CA ASP A 30 0.68 -5.48 -7.14
C ASP A 30 0.41 -6.94 -7.52
N SER A 31 1.27 -7.85 -7.08
CA SER A 31 1.20 -9.24 -7.53
C SER A 31 1.51 -10.20 -6.39
N PRO A 32 1.02 -11.46 -6.48
CA PRO A 32 1.44 -12.50 -5.55
C PRO A 32 2.96 -12.73 -5.63
N PRO A 33 3.60 -13.22 -4.55
CA PRO A 33 5.05 -13.41 -4.53
C PRO A 33 5.58 -14.37 -5.61
N GLU A 34 4.76 -15.31 -6.06
CA GLU A 34 5.14 -16.28 -7.07
C GLU A 34 5.13 -15.76 -8.50
N ARG A 35 4.70 -14.51 -8.70
CA ARG A 35 4.67 -13.86 -10.01
C ARG A 35 5.75 -12.79 -10.13
N ASP A 36 6.21 -12.61 -11.36
CA ASP A 36 7.10 -11.49 -11.66
C ASP A 36 6.35 -10.17 -11.59
N VAL A 37 7.03 -9.14 -11.10
CA VAL A 37 6.46 -7.80 -10.96
C VAL A 37 6.85 -6.97 -12.20
N GLU A 38 5.85 -6.35 -12.83
CA GLU A 38 6.10 -5.36 -13.88
C GLU A 38 6.11 -3.97 -13.25
N TRP A 39 7.25 -3.28 -13.37
CA TRP A 39 7.40 -1.94 -12.84
C TRP A 39 6.78 -0.94 -13.83
N THR A 40 5.63 -0.37 -13.47
CA THR A 40 4.93 0.61 -14.30
C THR A 40 4.85 1.95 -13.57
N ALA A 41 4.88 3.04 -14.34
CA ALA A 41 4.76 4.38 -13.76
C ALA A 41 3.40 4.58 -13.09
N SER A 42 2.33 4.08 -13.70
CA SER A 42 0.98 4.21 -13.14
C SER A 42 0.83 3.45 -11.83
N GLY A 43 1.42 2.26 -11.74
CA GLY A 43 1.40 1.47 -10.50
C GLY A 43 2.17 2.15 -9.38
N ALA A 44 3.35 2.68 -9.68
CA ALA A 44 4.15 3.42 -8.72
C ALA A 44 3.44 4.68 -8.24
N GLU A 45 2.80 5.41 -9.14
CA GLU A 45 2.03 6.61 -8.79
C GLU A 45 0.87 6.26 -7.87
N ALA A 46 0.15 5.18 -8.16
CA ALA A 46 -0.97 4.73 -7.33
C ALA A 46 -0.50 4.37 -5.92
N ALA A 47 0.63 3.67 -5.81
CA ALA A 47 1.22 3.32 -4.51
C ALA A 47 1.62 4.58 -3.73
N TRP A 48 2.25 5.53 -4.41
CA TRP A 48 2.65 6.80 -3.80
C TRP A 48 1.44 7.58 -3.29
N LYS A 49 0.38 7.66 -4.09
CA LYS A 49 -0.86 8.35 -3.68
C LYS A 49 -1.49 7.68 -2.46
N HIS A 50 -1.45 6.35 -2.40
CA HIS A 50 -1.95 5.62 -1.24
C HIS A 50 -1.17 5.98 0.02
N LEU A 51 0.16 5.99 -0.04
CA LEU A 51 1.01 6.36 1.09
C LEU A 51 0.79 7.81 1.51
N GLN A 52 0.56 8.72 0.55
CA GLN A 52 0.23 10.10 0.85
C GLN A 52 -1.09 10.21 1.60
N ARG A 53 -2.09 9.41 1.24
CA ARG A 53 -3.38 9.39 1.96
C ARG A 53 -3.21 8.87 3.38
N VAL A 54 -2.40 7.83 3.57
CA VAL A 54 -2.11 7.30 4.92
C VAL A 54 -1.42 8.36 5.76
N TRP A 55 -0.43 9.05 5.20
CA TRP A 55 0.29 10.12 5.90
C TRP A 55 -0.66 11.24 6.31
N ARG A 56 -1.51 11.69 5.38
CA ARG A 56 -2.47 12.76 5.65
C ARG A 56 -3.46 12.36 6.74
N LEU A 57 -3.97 11.14 6.69
CA LEU A 57 -4.88 10.62 7.69
C LEU A 57 -4.21 10.60 9.07
N THR A 58 -2.95 10.16 9.14
CA THR A 58 -2.17 10.13 10.37
C THR A 58 -2.02 11.53 10.97
N VAL A 59 -1.72 12.52 10.13
CA VAL A 59 -1.59 13.91 10.57
C VAL A 59 -2.92 14.43 11.11
N GLU A 60 -4.03 14.15 10.44
CA GLU A 60 -5.36 14.55 10.88
C GLU A 60 -5.74 13.94 12.22
N ILE A 61 -5.48 12.65 12.40
CA ILE A 61 -5.75 11.94 13.65
C ILE A 61 -4.93 12.55 14.79
N THR A 62 -3.66 12.87 14.51
CA THR A 62 -2.77 13.46 15.52
C THR A 62 -3.24 14.83 15.97
N LYS A 63 -3.81 15.62 15.06
CA LYS A 63 -4.33 16.96 15.36
C LYS A 63 -5.70 16.92 16.04
N ASP A 64 -6.52 15.93 15.72
CA ASP A 64 -7.88 15.82 16.26
C ASP A 64 -7.86 14.99 17.52
N SER A 65 -8.13 15.65 18.65
CA SER A 65 -8.20 15.00 19.95
C SER A 65 -9.64 14.67 20.37
N SER A 66 -10.63 14.99 19.52
CA SER A 66 -12.02 14.69 19.86
C SER A 66 -12.30 13.21 19.66
N SER A 67 -13.08 12.63 20.55
CA SER A 67 -13.54 11.26 20.41
C SER A 67 -15.04 11.25 20.16
N ASP A 68 -15.45 10.47 19.17
CA ASP A 68 -16.86 10.25 18.84
C ASP A 68 -17.19 8.78 19.09
N ALA A 69 -17.81 8.50 20.23
CA ALA A 69 -18.12 7.14 20.64
C ALA A 69 -19.10 6.44 19.69
N SER A 70 -19.91 7.20 18.95
CA SER A 70 -20.86 6.60 18.00
C SER A 70 -20.18 5.90 16.83
N LYS A 71 -18.94 6.29 16.51
CA LYS A 71 -18.16 5.70 15.41
C LYS A 71 -17.19 4.63 15.89
N ASP A 72 -16.99 4.49 17.20
CA ASP A 72 -16.02 3.54 17.75
C ASP A 72 -16.38 2.09 17.44
N ILE A 73 -17.67 1.74 17.45
CA ILE A 73 -18.13 0.39 17.14
C ILE A 73 -17.81 0.03 15.69
N GLU A 74 -18.06 0.95 14.75
CA GLU A 74 -17.77 0.72 13.34
C GLU A 74 -16.26 0.59 13.11
N LEU A 75 -15.47 1.41 13.78
CA LEU A 75 -14.00 1.33 13.70
C LEU A 75 -13.48 0.01 14.26
N GLU A 76 -14.02 -0.46 15.39
CA GLU A 76 -13.67 -1.76 15.96
C GLU A 76 -13.98 -2.90 15.00
N LYS A 77 -15.12 -2.87 14.33
CA LYS A 77 -15.49 -3.89 13.34
C LYS A 77 -14.51 -3.86 12.15
N ALA A 78 -14.23 -2.68 11.63
CA ALA A 78 -13.30 -2.52 10.52
C ALA A 78 -11.90 -3.01 10.91
N LYS A 79 -11.45 -2.68 12.11
CA LYS A 79 -10.16 -3.14 12.63
C LYS A 79 -10.09 -4.66 12.69
N ASN A 80 -11.09 -5.30 13.24
CA ASN A 80 -11.10 -6.76 13.38
C ASN A 80 -11.16 -7.47 12.03
N ILE A 81 -11.95 -6.94 11.10
CA ILE A 81 -12.00 -7.46 9.73
C ILE A 81 -10.62 -7.36 9.06
N ALA A 82 -9.95 -6.22 9.23
CA ALA A 82 -8.63 -6.00 8.67
C ALA A 82 -7.60 -6.94 9.30
N ILE A 83 -7.63 -7.13 10.62
CA ILE A 83 -6.72 -8.06 11.31
C ILE A 83 -6.86 -9.47 10.75
N ASP A 84 -8.09 -9.94 10.59
CA ASP A 84 -8.35 -11.28 10.04
C ASP A 84 -7.84 -11.39 8.60
N ALA A 85 -8.17 -10.41 7.76
CA ALA A 85 -7.75 -10.41 6.35
C ALA A 85 -6.24 -10.38 6.21
N VAL A 86 -5.55 -9.54 6.98
CA VAL A 86 -4.09 -9.42 6.93
C VAL A 86 -3.44 -10.70 7.45
N THR A 87 -3.94 -11.25 8.56
CA THR A 87 -3.41 -12.49 9.13
C THR A 87 -3.49 -13.62 8.11
N ASN A 88 -4.63 -13.81 7.49
CA ASN A 88 -4.82 -14.85 6.48
C ASN A 88 -3.98 -14.58 5.23
N GLY A 89 -3.87 -13.32 4.81
CA GLY A 89 -3.06 -12.94 3.67
C GLY A 89 -1.59 -13.20 3.88
N VAL A 90 -1.05 -12.88 5.06
CA VAL A 90 0.35 -13.10 5.38
C VAL A 90 0.65 -14.59 5.47
N GLU A 91 -0.19 -15.36 6.17
CA GLU A 91 0.00 -16.81 6.30
C GLU A 91 -0.07 -17.52 4.95
N GLY A 92 -0.95 -17.05 4.05
CA GLY A 92 -1.10 -17.63 2.72
C GLY A 92 -0.17 -17.04 1.66
N PHE A 93 0.73 -16.12 2.02
CA PHE A 93 1.58 -15.40 1.09
C PHE A 93 0.79 -14.64 0.00
N ALA A 94 -0.41 -14.18 0.35
CA ALA A 94 -1.27 -13.41 -0.55
C ALA A 94 -1.24 -11.93 -0.16
N PHE A 95 -0.06 -11.34 -0.21
CA PHE A 95 0.18 -9.98 0.29
C PHE A 95 -0.52 -8.90 -0.54
N ASN A 96 -0.90 -9.23 -1.78
CA ASN A 96 -1.55 -8.29 -2.70
C ASN A 96 -3.07 -8.16 -2.47
N LYS A 97 -3.63 -8.95 -1.60
CA LYS A 97 -5.07 -8.94 -1.31
C LYS A 97 -5.47 -7.96 -0.21
#